data_f26ac7fc8703b2eddc90a35f6244732c
#
_entry.id   f26ac7fc8703b2eddc90a35f6244732c
#
_cell.length_a   1.000
_cell.length_b   1.000
_cell.length_c   1.000
_cell.angle_alpha   90.00
_cell.angle_beta   90.00
_cell.angle_gamma   90.00
#
_symmetry.space_group_name_H-M   'P 1'
#
loop_
_entity.id
_entity.type
_entity.pdbx_description
1 polymer ?
#
loop_
_entity_poly.entity_id
_entity_poly.type
_entity_poly.pdbx_seq_one_letter_code
_entity_poly.pdbx_strand_id
1 'polypeptide(L)'
;QIKIFSCAARRTYWGDDEISKETFPFQSIASTSGFYTSSEFLKTDGYLNQHNVTLVVAALREGPKDLNVHFEMQNEQFAGKVSMINRLATFIDAATVELEEANRKLTEMAITDSMTKLLNRGEIQRRIKESAKVFEETGEKFSLLMYDIDFFKQVNDACGHKEGDAVILKLADVSRRAIKDHAPEASIGRWGGEEFMILLPGIQAERAKLLAEVIRTSFAAVDFTVAHHKTISLGVTEVCENDSSDKILMRVD
;
A
#
# COMPACT_ATOMS: atom_id res chain seq x y z
N GLN A 1 -16.63 31.54 -26.74
CA GLN A 1 -17.56 30.65 -26.05
C GLN A 1 -16.91 30.11 -24.80
N ILE A 2 -17.63 30.09 -23.69
CA ILE A 2 -17.15 29.53 -22.41
C ILE A 2 -17.95 28.26 -22.12
N LYS A 3 -17.22 27.18 -21.75
CA LYS A 3 -17.78 25.93 -21.28
C LYS A 3 -17.54 25.81 -19.79
N ILE A 4 -18.61 25.55 -19.03
CA ILE A 4 -18.52 25.35 -17.58
C ILE A 4 -19.00 23.95 -17.26
N PHE A 5 -18.16 23.22 -16.50
CA PHE A 5 -18.47 21.91 -15.95
C PHE A 5 -18.40 22.04 -14.43
N SER A 6 -19.50 21.77 -13.76
CA SER A 6 -19.60 21.90 -12.30
C SER A 6 -20.09 20.62 -11.68
N CYS A 7 -19.54 20.26 -10.52
CA CYS A 7 -20.00 19.10 -9.77
C CYS A 7 -21.43 19.30 -9.27
N ALA A 8 -22.28 18.29 -9.42
CA ALA A 8 -23.65 18.29 -8.94
C ALA A 8 -23.76 18.51 -7.42
N ALA A 9 -22.77 18.07 -6.66
CA ALA A 9 -22.68 18.31 -5.22
C ALA A 9 -22.63 19.81 -4.89
N ARG A 10 -22.02 20.65 -5.72
CA ARG A 10 -22.02 22.12 -5.56
C ARG A 10 -23.41 22.67 -5.65
N ARG A 11 -24.20 22.22 -6.63
CA ARG A 11 -25.61 22.65 -6.82
C ARG A 11 -26.48 22.29 -5.61
N THR A 12 -26.34 21.06 -5.11
CA THR A 12 -27.08 20.58 -3.94
C THR A 12 -26.71 21.36 -2.68
N TYR A 13 -25.45 21.74 -2.55
CA TYR A 13 -24.92 22.43 -1.36
C TYR A 13 -25.27 23.94 -1.34
N TRP A 14 -25.26 24.62 -2.51
CA TRP A 14 -25.41 26.07 -2.61
C TRP A 14 -26.81 26.50 -2.96
N GLY A 15 -27.63 25.61 -3.54
CA GLY A 15 -28.93 25.93 -4.13
C GLY A 15 -28.81 26.60 -5.52
N ASP A 16 -29.90 26.59 -6.24
CA ASP A 16 -29.93 27.06 -7.64
C ASP A 16 -29.64 28.57 -7.77
N ASP A 17 -30.07 29.38 -6.80
CA ASP A 17 -29.91 30.86 -6.84
C ASP A 17 -28.44 31.28 -6.61
N GLU A 18 -27.74 30.60 -5.71
CA GLU A 18 -26.36 30.95 -5.37
C GLU A 18 -25.37 30.48 -6.44
N ILE A 19 -25.60 29.31 -7.04
CA ILE A 19 -24.74 28.78 -8.09
C ILE A 19 -24.81 29.61 -9.38
N SER A 20 -25.96 30.25 -9.62
CA SER A 20 -26.15 31.19 -10.74
C SER A 20 -25.21 32.39 -10.60
N LYS A 21 -24.97 32.86 -9.38
CA LYS A 21 -24.06 33.98 -9.11
C LYS A 21 -22.58 33.59 -9.37
N GLU A 22 -22.22 32.34 -9.21
CA GLU A 22 -20.87 31.85 -9.48
C GLU A 22 -20.56 31.86 -11.00
N THR A 23 -21.54 31.56 -11.83
CA THR A 23 -21.37 31.51 -13.29
C THR A 23 -21.60 32.87 -13.97
N PHE A 24 -22.25 33.81 -13.30
CA PHE A 24 -22.60 35.13 -13.83
C PHE A 24 -21.38 35.93 -14.37
N PRO A 25 -20.21 35.95 -13.71
CA PRO A 25 -19.04 36.65 -14.25
C PRO A 25 -18.62 36.14 -15.64
N PHE A 26 -18.76 34.82 -15.89
CA PHE A 26 -18.43 34.24 -17.18
C PHE A 26 -19.47 34.54 -18.25
N GLN A 27 -20.75 34.59 -17.84
CA GLN A 27 -21.87 34.91 -18.73
C GLN A 27 -21.83 36.37 -19.23
N SER A 28 -21.26 37.28 -18.42
CA SER A 28 -21.08 38.69 -18.81
C SER A 28 -19.99 38.91 -19.86
N ILE A 29 -19.09 37.95 -20.04
CA ILE A 29 -17.94 38.05 -20.95
C ILE A 29 -18.28 37.44 -22.31
N ALA A 30 -18.91 36.27 -22.33
CA ALA A 30 -19.19 35.53 -23.56
C ALA A 30 -20.35 34.55 -23.37
N SER A 31 -20.89 34.08 -24.50
CA SER A 31 -21.87 32.99 -24.51
C SER A 31 -21.35 31.78 -23.73
N THR A 32 -22.06 31.43 -22.67
CA THR A 32 -21.67 30.39 -21.71
C THR A 32 -22.65 29.22 -21.80
N SER A 33 -22.12 28.01 -21.79
CA SER A 33 -22.89 26.77 -21.71
C SER A 33 -22.11 25.71 -20.91
N GLY A 34 -22.81 24.78 -20.31
CA GLY A 34 -22.19 23.71 -19.52
C GLY A 34 -23.24 22.78 -18.94
N PHE A 35 -22.81 21.89 -18.07
CA PHE A 35 -23.67 20.94 -17.36
C PHE A 35 -23.05 20.56 -16.02
N TYR A 36 -23.90 20.01 -15.15
CA TYR A 36 -23.47 19.45 -13.87
C TYR A 36 -23.10 17.97 -14.04
N THR A 37 -22.02 17.57 -13.40
CA THR A 37 -21.50 16.20 -13.40
C THR A 37 -21.63 15.59 -12.00
N SER A 38 -21.70 14.27 -11.92
CA SER A 38 -21.71 13.57 -10.62
C SER A 38 -20.32 13.57 -9.98
N SER A 39 -19.27 13.60 -10.79
CA SER A 39 -17.86 13.73 -10.40
C SER A 39 -17.04 14.13 -11.62
N GLU A 40 -15.92 14.78 -11.37
CA GLU A 40 -14.95 15.15 -12.41
C GLU A 40 -13.69 14.32 -12.27
N PHE A 41 -13.15 13.91 -13.43
CA PHE A 41 -11.81 13.33 -13.53
C PHE A 41 -10.87 14.39 -14.09
N LEU A 42 -9.90 14.79 -13.31
CA LEU A 42 -8.88 15.75 -13.70
C LEU A 42 -7.51 15.09 -13.73
N LYS A 43 -6.79 15.28 -14.82
CA LYS A 43 -5.42 14.82 -14.94
C LYS A 43 -4.48 15.92 -14.45
N THR A 44 -3.88 15.72 -13.28
CA THR A 44 -2.84 16.59 -12.72
C THR A 44 -1.55 15.81 -12.56
N ASP A 45 -0.42 16.39 -12.92
CA ASP A 45 0.93 15.80 -12.78
C ASP A 45 1.08 14.38 -13.36
N GLY A 46 0.31 14.09 -14.42
CA GLY A 46 0.34 12.79 -15.10
C GLY A 46 -0.63 11.74 -14.56
N TYR A 47 -1.28 12.00 -13.44
CA TYR A 47 -2.25 11.09 -12.81
C TYR A 47 -3.68 11.54 -13.07
N LEU A 48 -4.59 10.57 -13.25
CA LEU A 48 -6.02 10.81 -13.37
C LEU A 48 -6.66 10.67 -11.98
N ASN A 49 -7.14 11.79 -11.43
CA ASN A 49 -7.80 11.82 -10.12
C ASN A 49 -9.28 12.16 -10.28
N GLN A 50 -10.12 11.62 -9.39
CA GLN A 50 -11.51 11.96 -9.27
C GLN A 50 -11.67 13.10 -8.26
N HIS A 51 -12.37 14.16 -8.66
CA HIS A 51 -12.67 15.32 -7.83
C HIS A 51 -14.20 15.50 -7.69
N ASN A 52 -14.68 15.75 -6.48
CA ASN A 52 -16.11 15.78 -6.16
C ASN A 52 -16.66 17.18 -5.83
N VAL A 53 -15.83 18.21 -5.79
CA VAL A 53 -16.24 19.60 -5.51
C VAL A 53 -15.45 20.56 -6.40
N THR A 54 -15.54 20.37 -7.71
CA THR A 54 -14.72 21.13 -8.66
C THR A 54 -15.59 21.97 -9.60
N LEU A 55 -15.13 23.14 -9.96
CA LEU A 55 -15.62 23.93 -11.08
C LEU A 55 -14.52 23.99 -12.14
N VAL A 56 -14.80 23.44 -13.31
CA VAL A 56 -13.88 23.51 -14.45
C VAL A 56 -14.44 24.50 -15.47
N VAL A 57 -13.64 25.48 -15.84
CA VAL A 57 -13.99 26.49 -16.83
C VAL A 57 -13.04 26.40 -18.02
N ALA A 58 -13.58 26.13 -19.20
CA ALA A 58 -12.83 26.14 -20.45
C ALA A 58 -13.28 27.31 -21.34
N ALA A 59 -12.38 28.24 -21.63
CA ALA A 59 -12.63 29.35 -22.55
C ALA A 59 -12.07 28.98 -23.93
N LEU A 60 -12.97 28.90 -24.92
CA LEU A 60 -12.66 28.62 -26.32
C LEU A 60 -12.81 29.88 -27.16
N ARG A 61 -11.77 30.25 -27.89
CA ARG A 61 -11.74 31.45 -28.75
C ARG A 61 -11.16 31.12 -30.12
N GLU A 62 -11.77 31.71 -31.15
CA GLU A 62 -11.21 31.79 -32.49
C GLU A 62 -10.55 33.18 -32.67
N GLY A 63 -9.32 33.22 -33.13
CA GLY A 63 -8.58 34.46 -33.40
C GLY A 63 -7.36 34.71 -32.47
N PRO A 64 -6.65 35.84 -32.68
CA PRO A 64 -5.44 36.18 -31.95
C PRO A 64 -5.69 36.37 -30.46
N LYS A 65 -4.66 36.05 -29.66
CA LYS A 65 -4.69 36.10 -28.20
C LYS A 65 -4.72 37.57 -27.72
N ASP A 66 -5.81 37.99 -27.06
CA ASP A 66 -5.91 39.27 -26.42
C ASP A 66 -5.64 39.14 -24.93
N LEU A 67 -4.61 39.78 -24.46
CA LEU A 67 -4.11 39.64 -23.08
C LEU A 67 -4.71 40.70 -22.13
N ASN A 68 -5.57 41.61 -22.61
CA ASN A 68 -6.05 42.76 -21.86
C ASN A 68 -7.46 42.59 -21.30
N VAL A 69 -7.85 41.40 -20.87
CA VAL A 69 -9.12 41.22 -20.16
C VAL A 69 -8.89 41.50 -18.68
N HIS A 70 -9.25 42.70 -18.21
CA HIS A 70 -9.27 43.05 -16.79
C HIS A 70 -10.59 42.60 -16.17
N PHE A 71 -10.51 41.81 -15.12
CA PHE A 71 -11.63 41.46 -14.26
C PHE A 71 -11.70 42.44 -13.09
N GLU A 72 -12.72 43.27 -12.99
CA GLU A 72 -13.04 43.91 -11.72
C GLU A 72 -13.98 42.99 -10.94
N MET A 73 -13.46 42.34 -9.91
CA MET A 73 -14.30 41.64 -8.94
C MET A 73 -14.87 42.65 -7.96
N GLN A 74 -16.12 43.08 -8.19
CA GLN A 74 -16.89 43.73 -7.15
C GLN A 74 -17.36 42.66 -6.16
N ASN A 75 -16.76 42.52 -4.99
CA ASN A 75 -17.44 41.75 -3.94
C ASN A 75 -16.78 41.72 -2.57
N GLU A 76 -17.31 42.46 -1.64
CA GLU A 76 -17.16 42.25 -0.19
C GLU A 76 -18.07 41.11 0.33
N GLN A 77 -19.20 40.79 -0.35
CA GLN A 77 -20.11 39.71 0.09
C GLN A 77 -19.63 38.28 -0.19
N PHE A 78 -18.71 38.09 -1.15
CA PHE A 78 -18.14 36.78 -1.45
C PHE A 78 -17.04 36.34 -0.48
N ALA A 79 -16.36 37.25 0.19
CA ALA A 79 -15.22 36.94 1.06
C ALA A 79 -15.60 35.97 2.22
N GLY A 80 -16.83 36.11 2.77
CA GLY A 80 -17.27 35.23 3.85
C GLY A 80 -17.64 33.81 3.37
N LYS A 81 -18.25 33.68 2.19
CA LYS A 81 -18.64 32.37 1.62
C LYS A 81 -17.42 31.61 1.05
N VAL A 82 -16.52 32.31 0.37
CA VAL A 82 -15.23 31.75 -0.07
C VAL A 82 -14.43 31.24 1.14
N SER A 83 -14.45 31.98 2.26
CA SER A 83 -13.83 31.51 3.51
C SER A 83 -14.45 30.21 4.04
N MET A 84 -15.79 30.07 3.95
CA MET A 84 -16.48 28.84 4.38
C MET A 84 -16.17 27.66 3.48
N ILE A 85 -16.12 27.85 2.16
CA ILE A 85 -15.73 26.81 1.20
C ILE A 85 -14.28 26.37 1.40
N ASN A 86 -13.37 27.31 1.56
CA ASN A 86 -11.98 27.00 1.81
C ASN A 86 -11.81 26.21 3.12
N ARG A 87 -12.57 26.58 4.17
CA ARG A 87 -12.60 25.82 5.43
C ARG A 87 -13.16 24.41 5.24
N LEU A 88 -14.23 24.26 4.46
CA LEU A 88 -14.81 22.95 4.18
C LEU A 88 -13.86 22.09 3.32
N ALA A 89 -13.23 22.68 2.31
CA ALA A 89 -12.22 22.00 1.50
C ALA A 89 -11.06 21.53 2.36
N THR A 90 -10.52 22.40 3.21
CA THR A 90 -9.44 22.04 4.16
C THR A 90 -9.88 20.93 5.12
N PHE A 91 -11.13 20.97 5.59
CA PHE A 91 -11.66 19.91 6.45
C PHE A 91 -11.80 18.57 5.72
N ILE A 92 -12.29 18.59 4.48
CA ILE A 92 -12.41 17.38 3.64
C ILE A 92 -11.04 16.80 3.35
N ASP A 93 -10.07 17.63 2.98
CA ASP A 93 -8.70 17.20 2.74
C ASP A 93 -8.08 16.56 3.99
N ALA A 94 -8.23 17.22 5.15
CA ALA A 94 -7.75 16.67 6.42
C ALA A 94 -8.42 15.33 6.77
N ALA A 95 -9.75 15.24 6.63
CA ALA A 95 -10.49 14.00 6.89
C ALA A 95 -10.11 12.87 5.91
N THR A 96 -9.82 13.21 4.65
CA THR A 96 -9.37 12.24 3.64
C THR A 96 -7.99 11.68 4.00
N VAL A 97 -7.04 12.54 4.37
CA VAL A 97 -5.71 12.13 4.82
C VAL A 97 -5.79 11.23 6.07
N GLU A 98 -6.63 11.61 7.04
CA GLU A 98 -6.82 10.80 8.26
C GLU A 98 -7.45 9.44 7.95
N LEU A 99 -8.42 9.39 7.04
CA LEU A 99 -9.04 8.14 6.58
C LEU A 99 -8.04 7.24 5.82
N GLU A 100 -7.23 7.81 4.94
CA GLU A 100 -6.18 7.06 4.23
C GLU A 100 -5.15 6.49 5.21
N GLU A 101 -4.73 7.27 6.20
CA GLU A 101 -3.82 6.80 7.24
C GLU A 101 -4.43 5.70 8.10
N ALA A 102 -5.71 5.83 8.48
CA ALA A 102 -6.44 4.80 9.21
C ALA A 102 -6.56 3.51 8.40
N ASN A 103 -6.92 3.60 7.11
CA ASN A 103 -6.99 2.46 6.21
C ASN A 103 -5.63 1.78 6.02
N ARG A 104 -4.55 2.56 5.89
CA ARG A 104 -3.18 2.00 5.81
C ARG A 104 -2.83 1.23 7.09
N LYS A 105 -3.10 1.81 8.27
CA LYS A 105 -2.88 1.12 9.56
C LYS A 105 -3.70 -0.16 9.69
N LEU A 106 -4.97 -0.12 9.29
CA LEU A 106 -5.84 -1.30 9.30
C LEU A 106 -5.30 -2.39 8.36
N THR A 107 -4.88 -2.02 7.17
CA THR A 107 -4.27 -2.95 6.21
C THR A 107 -2.99 -3.56 6.78
N GLU A 108 -2.08 -2.74 7.31
CA GLU A 108 -0.85 -3.23 7.95
C GLU A 108 -1.15 -4.21 9.09
N MET A 109 -2.13 -3.90 9.96
CA MET A 109 -2.54 -4.79 11.05
C MET A 109 -3.16 -6.10 10.53
N ALA A 110 -3.88 -6.06 9.40
CA ALA A 110 -4.51 -7.24 8.80
C ALA A 110 -3.51 -8.19 8.15
N ILE A 111 -2.37 -7.68 7.62
CA ILE A 111 -1.42 -8.46 6.85
C ILE A 111 -0.10 -8.74 7.56
N THR A 112 0.18 -8.10 8.72
CA THR A 112 1.45 -8.30 9.44
C THR A 112 1.25 -9.01 10.78
N ASP A 113 2.28 -9.72 11.21
CA ASP A 113 2.42 -10.24 12.57
C ASP A 113 2.72 -9.08 13.55
N SER A 114 1.99 -9.01 14.63
CA SER A 114 2.07 -7.89 15.59
C SER A 114 3.43 -7.75 16.28
N MET A 115 4.12 -8.89 16.53
CA MET A 115 5.42 -8.94 17.19
C MET A 115 6.56 -8.63 16.22
N THR A 116 6.67 -9.40 15.15
CA THR A 116 7.82 -9.35 14.23
C THR A 116 7.70 -8.29 13.14
N LYS A 117 6.49 -7.78 12.89
CA LYS A 117 6.17 -6.89 11.76
C LYS A 117 6.53 -7.49 10.38
N LEU A 118 6.68 -8.80 10.31
CA LEU A 118 6.70 -9.56 9.08
C LEU A 118 5.27 -9.82 8.62
N LEU A 119 5.08 -10.39 7.43
CA LEU A 119 3.77 -10.84 7.02
C LEU A 119 3.23 -11.87 8.01
N ASN A 120 1.94 -11.85 8.27
CA ASN A 120 1.31 -12.91 9.04
C ASN A 120 1.08 -14.15 8.17
N ARG A 121 0.70 -15.27 8.81
CA ARG A 121 0.43 -16.55 8.14
C ARG A 121 -0.59 -16.42 7.00
N GLY A 122 -1.66 -15.65 7.22
CA GLY A 122 -2.71 -15.47 6.21
C GLY A 122 -2.19 -14.82 4.94
N GLU A 123 -1.42 -13.76 5.09
CA GLU A 123 -0.89 -13.00 3.97
C GLU A 123 0.22 -13.76 3.22
N ILE A 124 1.16 -14.40 3.92
CA ILE A 124 2.20 -15.18 3.22
C ILE A 124 1.58 -16.38 2.46
N GLN A 125 0.57 -17.02 3.03
CA GLN A 125 -0.17 -18.09 2.36
C GLN A 125 -0.92 -17.60 1.12
N ARG A 126 -1.52 -16.43 1.17
CA ARG A 126 -2.17 -15.79 0.02
C ARG A 126 -1.16 -15.55 -1.11
N ARG A 127 0.01 -14.98 -0.81
CA ARG A 127 1.08 -14.74 -1.79
C ARG A 127 1.61 -16.03 -2.41
N ILE A 128 1.75 -17.09 -1.63
CA ILE A 128 2.15 -18.41 -2.15
C ILE A 128 1.11 -18.93 -3.15
N LYS A 129 -0.19 -18.79 -2.84
CA LYS A 129 -1.27 -19.18 -3.77
C LYS A 129 -1.24 -18.38 -5.07
N GLU A 130 -0.98 -17.08 -4.98
CA GLU A 130 -0.82 -16.22 -6.16
C GLU A 130 0.38 -16.62 -7.01
N SER A 131 1.54 -16.89 -6.38
CA SER A 131 2.72 -17.36 -7.10
C SER A 131 2.51 -18.74 -7.75
N ALA A 132 1.77 -19.64 -7.10
CA ALA A 132 1.40 -20.92 -7.71
C ALA A 132 0.53 -20.73 -8.96
N LYS A 133 -0.42 -19.79 -8.91
CA LYS A 133 -1.25 -19.46 -10.08
C LYS A 133 -0.43 -18.83 -11.21
N VAL A 134 0.50 -17.92 -10.89
CA VAL A 134 1.43 -17.34 -11.88
C VAL A 134 2.27 -18.44 -12.52
N PHE A 135 2.77 -19.39 -11.75
CA PHE A 135 3.50 -20.53 -12.28
C PHE A 135 2.66 -21.37 -13.24
N GLU A 136 1.40 -21.67 -12.92
CA GLU A 136 0.47 -22.39 -13.81
C GLU A 136 0.24 -21.63 -15.14
N GLU A 137 0.14 -20.31 -15.10
CA GLU A 137 -0.16 -19.46 -16.26
C GLU A 137 1.06 -19.14 -17.13
N THR A 138 2.23 -18.95 -16.51
CA THR A 138 3.43 -18.41 -17.19
C THR A 138 4.64 -19.32 -17.17
N GLY A 139 4.64 -20.33 -16.28
CA GLY A 139 5.82 -21.15 -16.01
C GLY A 139 6.89 -20.48 -15.13
N GLU A 140 6.62 -19.27 -14.59
CA GLU A 140 7.55 -18.56 -13.73
C GLU A 140 7.74 -19.30 -12.40
N LYS A 141 8.93 -19.84 -12.19
CA LYS A 141 9.26 -20.64 -11.02
C LYS A 141 9.43 -19.79 -9.78
N PHE A 142 9.16 -20.39 -8.62
CA PHE A 142 9.47 -19.84 -7.31
C PHE A 142 9.93 -20.92 -6.36
N SER A 143 10.60 -20.52 -5.28
CA SER A 143 10.99 -21.41 -4.20
C SER A 143 10.38 -20.98 -2.88
N LEU A 144 10.23 -21.92 -1.96
CA LEU A 144 9.85 -21.69 -0.57
C LEU A 144 10.97 -22.13 0.37
N LEU A 145 11.18 -21.34 1.42
CA LEU A 145 11.93 -21.71 2.60
C LEU A 145 10.97 -21.75 3.78
N MET A 146 11.02 -22.81 4.57
CA MET A 146 10.39 -22.88 5.88
C MET A 146 11.47 -23.17 6.92
N TYR A 147 11.39 -22.52 8.07
CA TYR A 147 12.39 -22.73 9.13
C TYR A 147 11.82 -22.41 10.49
N ASP A 148 12.36 -23.09 11.48
CA ASP A 148 12.00 -22.95 12.89
C ASP A 148 13.25 -22.82 13.77
N ILE A 149 13.06 -22.36 15.02
CA ILE A 149 14.14 -22.23 16.00
C ILE A 149 14.30 -23.56 16.75
N ASP A 150 15.48 -24.15 16.61
CA ASP A 150 15.80 -25.41 17.27
C ASP A 150 15.63 -25.31 18.79
N PHE A 151 14.87 -26.25 19.36
CA PHE A 151 14.64 -26.37 20.80
C PHE A 151 14.03 -25.12 21.44
N PHE A 152 13.21 -24.34 20.71
CA PHE A 152 12.64 -23.07 21.19
C PHE A 152 11.88 -23.21 22.52
N LYS A 153 11.14 -24.31 22.70
CA LYS A 153 10.46 -24.57 23.99
C LYS A 153 11.43 -24.53 25.16
N GLN A 154 12.64 -25.10 25.02
CA GLN A 154 13.65 -25.08 26.09
C GLN A 154 14.12 -23.66 26.41
N VAL A 155 14.17 -22.76 25.41
CA VAL A 155 14.48 -21.34 25.64
C VAL A 155 13.42 -20.72 26.53
N ASN A 156 12.13 -20.93 26.23
CA ASN A 156 11.04 -20.39 27.03
C ASN A 156 11.02 -20.97 28.47
N ASP A 157 11.22 -22.28 28.58
CA ASP A 157 11.19 -22.98 29.88
C ASP A 157 12.37 -22.57 30.79
N ALA A 158 13.56 -22.36 30.21
CA ALA A 158 14.77 -22.04 30.96
C ALA A 158 14.99 -20.53 31.19
N CYS A 159 14.66 -19.69 30.18
CA CYS A 159 14.99 -18.27 30.17
C CYS A 159 13.75 -17.36 30.25
N GLY A 160 12.55 -17.93 30.15
CA GLY A 160 11.27 -17.21 30.16
C GLY A 160 10.86 -16.65 28.80
N HIS A 161 9.57 -16.36 28.65
CA HIS A 161 8.97 -15.90 27.37
C HIS A 161 9.56 -14.60 26.82
N LYS A 162 10.02 -13.69 27.68
CA LYS A 162 10.65 -12.44 27.22
C LYS A 162 11.94 -12.70 26.41
N GLU A 163 12.73 -13.68 26.84
CA GLU A 163 13.94 -14.07 26.11
C GLU A 163 13.58 -14.81 24.81
N GLY A 164 12.55 -15.69 24.86
CA GLY A 164 12.00 -16.31 23.65
C GLY A 164 11.54 -15.27 22.61
N ASP A 165 10.84 -14.25 23.04
CA ASP A 165 10.42 -13.14 22.18
C ASP A 165 11.62 -12.42 21.57
N ALA A 166 12.68 -12.18 22.34
CA ALA A 166 13.91 -11.57 21.85
C ALA A 166 14.61 -12.43 20.78
N VAL A 167 14.62 -13.76 20.97
CA VAL A 167 15.16 -14.72 19.98
C VAL A 167 14.35 -14.69 18.69
N ILE A 168 13.01 -14.70 18.75
CA ILE A 168 12.11 -14.58 17.58
C ILE A 168 12.36 -13.27 16.84
N LEU A 169 12.40 -12.13 17.54
CA LEU A 169 12.62 -10.82 16.96
C LEU A 169 13.98 -10.73 16.25
N LYS A 170 15.01 -11.36 16.86
CA LYS A 170 16.35 -11.38 16.27
C LYS A 170 16.41 -12.22 15.00
N LEU A 171 15.73 -13.38 14.97
CA LEU A 171 15.62 -14.19 13.77
C LEU A 171 14.89 -13.44 12.65
N ALA A 172 13.80 -12.75 12.97
CA ALA A 172 13.09 -11.89 12.02
C ALA A 172 14.00 -10.79 11.42
N ASP A 173 14.83 -10.15 12.25
CA ASP A 173 15.77 -9.11 11.80
C ASP A 173 16.89 -9.68 10.91
N VAL A 174 17.50 -10.81 11.30
CA VAL A 174 18.52 -11.51 10.50
C VAL A 174 17.94 -11.89 9.12
N SER A 175 16.77 -12.50 9.10
CA SER A 175 16.10 -12.92 7.87
C SER A 175 15.76 -11.73 6.97
N ARG A 176 15.27 -10.63 7.53
CA ARG A 176 14.95 -9.40 6.78
C ARG A 176 16.20 -8.81 6.12
N ARG A 177 17.34 -8.80 6.81
CA ARG A 177 18.63 -8.33 6.25
C ARG A 177 19.09 -9.22 5.11
N ALA A 178 19.09 -10.54 5.32
CA ALA A 178 19.50 -11.50 4.30
C ALA A 178 18.64 -11.36 3.02
N ILE A 179 17.32 -11.20 3.15
CA ILE A 179 16.41 -10.97 2.02
C ILE A 179 16.74 -9.65 1.31
N LYS A 180 16.91 -8.55 2.06
CA LYS A 180 17.22 -7.26 1.48
C LYS A 180 18.48 -7.28 0.62
N ASP A 181 19.49 -8.05 1.05
CA ASP A 181 20.81 -8.08 0.40
C ASP A 181 20.86 -9.09 -0.77
N HIS A 182 20.06 -10.17 -0.73
CA HIS A 182 20.20 -11.29 -1.67
C HIS A 182 18.95 -11.59 -2.51
N ALA A 183 17.75 -11.17 -2.06
CA ALA A 183 16.47 -11.49 -2.69
C ALA A 183 15.43 -10.39 -2.41
N PRO A 184 15.61 -9.15 -2.90
CA PRO A 184 14.77 -7.99 -2.54
C PRO A 184 13.28 -8.16 -2.89
N GLU A 185 12.95 -9.01 -3.87
CA GLU A 185 11.57 -9.33 -4.28
C GLU A 185 10.92 -10.42 -3.41
N ALA A 186 11.66 -11.01 -2.48
CA ALA A 186 11.13 -12.05 -1.61
C ALA A 186 10.11 -11.51 -0.60
N SER A 187 9.19 -12.38 -0.23
CA SER A 187 8.24 -12.13 0.85
C SER A 187 8.58 -13.02 2.04
N ILE A 188 8.62 -12.42 3.25
CA ILE A 188 8.85 -13.16 4.49
C ILE A 188 7.65 -13.01 5.43
N GLY A 189 7.23 -14.09 6.04
CA GLY A 189 6.14 -14.14 7.00
C GLY A 189 6.45 -15.02 8.21
N ARG A 190 5.78 -14.72 9.34
CA ARG A 190 5.75 -15.61 10.49
C ARG A 190 4.61 -16.61 10.28
N TRP A 191 4.97 -17.90 10.20
CA TRP A 191 4.01 -18.96 9.91
C TRP A 191 3.26 -19.44 11.17
N GLY A 192 3.94 -19.49 12.27
CA GLY A 192 3.42 -19.90 13.57
C GLY A 192 4.41 -19.52 14.68
N GLY A 193 4.19 -19.84 15.92
CA GLY A 193 5.06 -19.60 17.07
C GLY A 193 6.50 -19.17 16.76
N GLU A 194 7.38 -20.13 16.56
CA GLU A 194 8.79 -19.98 16.17
C GLU A 194 9.09 -20.23 14.69
N GLU A 195 8.04 -20.50 13.89
CA GLU A 195 8.14 -20.88 12.48
C GLU A 195 8.05 -19.69 11.55
N PHE A 196 8.88 -19.68 10.52
CA PHE A 196 8.95 -18.63 9.50
C PHE A 196 8.88 -19.23 8.09
N MET A 197 8.34 -18.46 7.17
CA MET A 197 8.21 -18.81 5.75
C MET A 197 8.76 -17.69 4.88
N ILE A 198 9.54 -18.04 3.84
CA ILE A 198 9.99 -17.11 2.80
C ILE A 198 9.53 -17.64 1.45
N LEU A 199 8.87 -16.77 0.69
CA LEU A 199 8.53 -16.95 -0.71
C LEU A 199 9.54 -16.21 -1.58
N LEU A 200 10.11 -16.90 -2.56
CA LEU A 200 11.19 -16.46 -3.44
C LEU A 200 10.74 -16.52 -4.92
N PRO A 201 10.01 -15.52 -5.44
CA PRO A 201 9.64 -15.47 -6.85
C PRO A 201 10.87 -15.45 -7.76
N GLY A 202 10.84 -16.18 -8.89
CA GLY A 202 11.92 -16.22 -9.87
C GLY A 202 13.24 -16.85 -9.39
N ILE A 203 13.30 -17.37 -8.15
CA ILE A 203 14.52 -17.96 -7.56
C ILE A 203 14.37 -19.48 -7.49
N GLN A 204 15.32 -20.19 -8.11
CA GLN A 204 15.39 -21.65 -8.12
C GLN A 204 15.99 -22.21 -6.82
N ALA A 205 15.77 -23.51 -6.57
CA ALA A 205 16.15 -24.20 -5.35
C ALA A 205 17.63 -24.01 -4.95
N GLU A 206 18.56 -24.06 -5.89
CA GLU A 206 19.99 -23.93 -5.58
C GLU A 206 20.34 -22.56 -5.00
N ARG A 207 19.77 -21.49 -5.55
CA ARG A 207 19.98 -20.13 -5.04
C ARG A 207 19.21 -19.91 -3.73
N ALA A 208 18.03 -20.53 -3.59
CA ALA A 208 17.28 -20.52 -2.35
C ALA A 208 18.03 -21.18 -1.20
N LYS A 209 18.75 -22.31 -1.46
CA LYS A 209 19.63 -22.96 -0.48
C LYS A 209 20.77 -22.06 -0.02
N LEU A 210 21.36 -21.28 -0.91
CA LEU A 210 22.41 -20.31 -0.53
C LEU A 210 21.87 -19.26 0.43
N LEU A 211 20.70 -18.72 0.16
CA LEU A 211 20.02 -17.77 1.05
C LEU A 211 19.69 -18.42 2.41
N ALA A 212 19.21 -19.66 2.40
CA ALA A 212 18.93 -20.42 3.62
C ALA A 212 20.20 -20.54 4.48
N GLU A 213 21.36 -20.88 3.89
CA GLU A 213 22.65 -20.97 4.59
C GLU A 213 23.12 -19.61 5.12
N VAL A 214 22.90 -18.51 4.40
CA VAL A 214 23.21 -17.16 4.89
C VAL A 214 22.38 -16.85 6.15
N ILE A 215 21.08 -17.15 6.13
CA ILE A 215 20.22 -16.95 7.30
C ILE A 215 20.67 -17.82 8.47
N ARG A 216 20.89 -19.12 8.21
CA ARG A 216 21.28 -20.10 9.23
C ARG A 216 22.58 -19.70 9.92
N THR A 217 23.61 -19.40 9.15
CA THR A 217 24.93 -19.04 9.69
C THR A 217 24.94 -17.69 10.40
N SER A 218 24.20 -16.72 9.83
CA SER A 218 24.07 -15.40 10.45
C SER A 218 23.31 -15.47 11.78
N PHE A 219 22.27 -16.31 11.88
CA PHE A 219 21.54 -16.49 13.12
C PHE A 219 22.35 -17.26 14.16
N ALA A 220 23.04 -18.33 13.77
CA ALA A 220 23.91 -19.11 14.66
C ALA A 220 25.08 -18.27 15.24
N ALA A 221 25.51 -17.22 14.54
CA ALA A 221 26.53 -16.30 15.02
C ALA A 221 26.02 -15.29 16.07
N VAL A 222 24.70 -15.21 16.29
CA VAL A 222 24.13 -14.32 17.32
C VAL A 222 24.39 -14.91 18.70
N ASP A 223 24.97 -14.10 19.59
CA ASP A 223 25.10 -14.44 21.01
C ASP A 223 24.07 -13.70 21.82
N PHE A 224 23.11 -14.41 22.38
CA PHE A 224 22.08 -13.87 23.26
C PHE A 224 22.60 -13.87 24.70
N THR A 225 22.32 -12.81 25.44
CA THR A 225 22.84 -12.63 26.81
C THR A 225 22.48 -13.79 27.76
N VAL A 226 21.28 -14.37 27.58
CA VAL A 226 20.76 -15.44 28.45
C VAL A 226 20.59 -16.76 27.69
N ALA A 227 20.01 -16.69 26.47
CA ALA A 227 19.76 -17.89 25.68
C ALA A 227 21.01 -18.43 24.96
N HIS A 228 22.12 -17.67 24.95
CA HIS A 228 23.35 -17.99 24.22
C HIS A 228 23.10 -18.25 22.71
N HIS A 229 23.97 -19.03 22.07
CA HIS A 229 23.82 -19.36 20.66
C HIS A 229 22.61 -20.26 20.40
N LYS A 230 21.83 -19.91 19.37
CA LYS A 230 20.71 -20.71 18.89
C LYS A 230 20.87 -21.01 17.42
N THR A 231 20.30 -22.12 17.00
CA THR A 231 20.29 -22.56 15.61
C THR A 231 18.87 -22.64 15.08
N ILE A 232 18.75 -22.79 13.77
CA ILE A 232 17.50 -23.01 13.07
C ILE A 232 17.63 -24.20 12.13
N SER A 233 16.54 -24.96 12.00
CA SER A 233 16.37 -25.96 10.97
C SER A 233 15.60 -25.38 9.79
N LEU A 234 15.99 -25.71 8.55
CA LEU A 234 15.37 -25.14 7.35
C LEU A 234 15.01 -26.22 6.34
N GLY A 235 13.80 -26.12 5.79
CA GLY A 235 13.35 -26.79 4.58
C GLY A 235 13.41 -25.84 3.38
N VAL A 236 13.82 -26.34 2.22
CA VAL A 236 13.84 -25.61 0.94
C VAL A 236 13.18 -26.44 -0.14
N THR A 237 12.24 -25.86 -0.87
CA THR A 237 11.61 -26.50 -2.01
C THR A 237 11.39 -25.53 -3.16
N GLU A 238 11.41 -26.04 -4.40
CA GLU A 238 11.02 -25.32 -5.61
C GLU A 238 9.68 -25.84 -6.10
N VAL A 239 8.85 -24.98 -6.70
CA VAL A 239 7.62 -25.37 -7.35
C VAL A 239 7.89 -26.36 -8.50
N CYS A 240 7.07 -27.42 -8.56
CA CYS A 240 7.12 -28.43 -9.63
C CYS A 240 5.81 -28.41 -10.43
N GLU A 241 5.86 -28.98 -11.64
CA GLU A 241 4.65 -29.18 -12.46
C GLU A 241 3.59 -29.96 -11.68
N ASN A 242 2.34 -29.51 -11.79
CA ASN A 242 1.18 -30.06 -11.09
C ASN A 242 1.21 -29.94 -9.54
N ASP A 243 2.04 -29.04 -9.00
CA ASP A 243 1.95 -28.70 -7.59
C ASP A 243 0.72 -27.83 -7.32
N SER A 244 -0.08 -28.22 -6.33
CA SER A 244 -0.98 -27.27 -5.68
C SER A 244 -0.24 -26.52 -4.58
N SER A 245 -0.76 -25.37 -4.16
CA SER A 245 -0.21 -24.62 -3.02
C SER A 245 -0.06 -25.49 -1.77
N ASP A 246 -0.99 -26.41 -1.54
CA ASP A 246 -0.94 -27.31 -0.37
C ASP A 246 0.17 -28.36 -0.50
N LYS A 247 0.37 -28.92 -1.71
CA LYS A 247 1.46 -29.87 -1.95
C LYS A 247 2.85 -29.27 -1.73
N ILE A 248 3.07 -28.06 -2.22
CA ILE A 248 4.37 -27.39 -2.04
C ILE A 248 4.60 -27.03 -0.57
N LEU A 249 3.57 -26.62 0.17
CA LEU A 249 3.65 -26.39 1.61
C LEU A 249 3.98 -27.66 2.38
N MET A 250 3.33 -28.78 2.08
CA MET A 250 3.66 -30.07 2.70
C MET A 250 5.07 -30.58 2.39
N ARG A 251 5.65 -30.17 1.27
CA ARG A 251 6.99 -30.61 0.87
C ARG A 251 8.08 -29.75 1.49
N VAL A 252 7.81 -28.52 1.87
CA VAL A 252 8.78 -27.64 2.51
C VAL A 252 8.86 -27.86 4.02
N ASP A 253 7.76 -28.34 4.63
CA ASP A 253 7.67 -28.77 6.02
C ASP A 253 8.36 -30.13 6.21
#